data_1d7d36497a1e09a339f5790deeefbf1c
#
_entry.id   1d7d36497a1e09a339f5790deeefbf1c
#
_cell.length_a   1.000
_cell.length_b   1.000
_cell.length_c   1.000
_cell.angle_alpha   90.00
_cell.angle_beta   90.00
_cell.angle_gamma   90.00
#
_symmetry.space_group_name_H-M   'P 1'
#
loop_
_entity.id
_entity.type
_entity.pdbx_description
1 polymer ?
#
loop_
_entity_poly.entity_id
_entity_poly.type
_entity_poly.pdbx_seq_one_letter_code
_entity_poly.pdbx_strand_id
1 'polypeptide(L)'
;GFELRQNTRAVESSATQEVHANFSSWYESLQSDPDLLLITVKGMQDYSSLDTAEKAQFIAVFMVFSSNCQTAFYKWRDGLLDEELWGGWRALSLNFFSTAGGKAFWEERSYMFGSGFRDFVDGEIMTAKPDPRAKPWGAYSIEGEG
;
A
#
# COMPACT_ATOMS: atom_id res chain seq x y z
N GLY A 1 -23.41 16.24 22.55
CA GLY A 1 -24.24 17.23 21.92
C GLY A 1 -23.90 17.48 20.46
N PHE A 2 -24.55 18.47 19.90
CA PHE A 2 -24.39 18.84 18.49
C PHE A 2 -22.94 19.22 18.12
N GLU A 3 -22.26 19.96 18.96
CA GLU A 3 -20.88 20.39 18.73
C GLU A 3 -19.91 19.20 18.71
N LEU A 4 -20.09 18.23 19.61
CA LEU A 4 -19.28 17.02 19.63
C LEU A 4 -19.45 16.20 18.35
N ARG A 5 -20.67 16.10 17.83
CA ARG A 5 -20.96 15.41 16.57
C ARG A 5 -20.32 16.11 15.38
N GLN A 6 -20.34 17.43 15.34
CA GLN A 6 -19.68 18.20 14.29
C GLN A 6 -18.18 18.04 14.33
N ASN A 7 -17.57 18.08 15.53
CA ASN A 7 -16.13 17.88 15.69
C ASN A 7 -15.71 16.48 15.27
N THR A 8 -16.46 15.44 15.64
CA THR A 8 -16.19 14.06 15.23
C THR A 8 -16.25 13.92 13.73
N ARG A 9 -17.29 14.47 13.08
CA ARG A 9 -17.42 14.45 11.62
C ARG A 9 -16.28 15.20 10.94
N ALA A 10 -15.85 16.32 11.47
CA ALA A 10 -14.74 17.10 10.92
C ALA A 10 -13.43 16.31 10.98
N VAL A 11 -13.16 15.62 12.10
CA VAL A 11 -11.97 14.78 12.28
C VAL A 11 -11.99 13.58 11.34
N GLU A 12 -13.13 12.90 11.21
CA GLU A 12 -13.30 11.77 10.28
C GLU A 12 -13.11 12.21 8.83
N SER A 13 -13.70 13.34 8.44
CA SER A 13 -13.55 13.90 7.09
C SER A 13 -12.09 14.29 6.80
N SER A 14 -11.39 14.89 7.76
CA SER A 14 -9.99 15.23 7.65
C SER A 14 -9.11 13.99 7.50
N ALA A 15 -9.38 12.93 8.29
CA ALA A 15 -8.67 11.66 8.19
C ALA A 15 -8.85 11.02 6.81
N THR A 16 -10.08 11.00 6.30
CA THR A 16 -10.39 10.47 4.97
C THR A 16 -9.66 11.24 3.87
N GLN A 17 -9.67 12.56 3.94
CA GLN A 17 -8.97 13.42 2.97
C GLN A 17 -7.46 13.20 2.99
N GLU A 18 -6.87 13.07 4.17
CA GLU A 18 -5.43 12.81 4.30
C GLU A 18 -5.04 11.47 3.67
N VAL A 19 -5.78 10.41 3.97
CA VAL A 19 -5.54 9.07 3.42
C VAL A 19 -5.66 9.09 1.90
N HIS A 20 -6.70 9.74 1.38
CA HIS A 20 -6.90 9.89 -0.05
C HIS A 20 -5.78 10.70 -0.72
N ALA A 21 -5.39 11.82 -0.13
CA ALA A 21 -4.32 12.68 -0.65
C ALA A 21 -2.97 11.94 -0.67
N ASN A 22 -2.66 11.17 0.36
CA ASN A 22 -1.45 10.35 0.43
C ASN A 22 -1.38 9.35 -0.72
N PHE A 23 -2.47 8.65 -0.99
CA PHE A 23 -2.53 7.71 -2.12
C PHE A 23 -2.39 8.43 -3.46
N SER A 24 -3.14 9.51 -3.66
CA SER A 24 -3.09 10.27 -4.91
C SER A 24 -1.69 10.81 -5.21
N SER A 25 -1.02 11.34 -4.20
CA SER A 25 0.35 11.84 -4.34
C SER A 25 1.33 10.73 -4.72
N TRP A 26 1.23 9.58 -4.07
CA TRP A 26 2.06 8.41 -4.38
C TRP A 26 1.81 7.92 -5.80
N TYR A 27 0.54 7.79 -6.18
CA TYR A 27 0.14 7.35 -7.53
C TYR A 27 0.62 8.33 -8.61
N GLU A 28 0.46 9.63 -8.38
CA GLU A 28 0.93 10.67 -9.30
C GLU A 28 2.44 10.62 -9.52
N SER A 29 3.22 10.35 -8.49
CA SER A 29 4.67 10.24 -8.61
C SER A 29 5.10 9.10 -9.53
N LEU A 30 4.35 8.02 -9.55
CA LEU A 30 4.57 6.89 -10.48
C LEU A 30 4.04 7.19 -11.87
N GLN A 31 2.86 7.81 -11.96
CA GLN A 31 2.23 8.13 -13.22
C GLN A 31 3.04 9.15 -14.04
N SER A 32 3.70 10.08 -13.36
CA SER A 32 4.53 11.11 -13.99
C SER A 32 5.95 10.65 -14.33
N ASP A 33 6.35 9.46 -13.90
CA ASP A 33 7.70 8.90 -14.12
C ASP A 33 7.57 7.47 -14.66
N PRO A 34 7.46 7.30 -15.98
CA PRO A 34 7.30 5.97 -16.60
C PRO A 34 8.43 5.00 -16.28
N ASP A 35 9.65 5.46 -16.15
CA ASP A 35 10.79 4.60 -15.82
C ASP A 35 10.66 4.05 -14.40
N LEU A 36 10.26 4.90 -13.44
CA LEU A 36 10.02 4.50 -12.07
C LEU A 36 8.85 3.51 -11.97
N LEU A 37 7.79 3.74 -12.74
CA LEU A 37 6.65 2.83 -12.81
C LEU A 37 7.09 1.45 -13.31
N LEU A 38 7.90 1.38 -14.36
CA LEU A 38 8.40 0.11 -14.90
C LEU A 38 9.29 -0.63 -13.89
N ILE A 39 10.16 0.07 -13.19
CA ILE A 39 11.01 -0.50 -12.13
C ILE A 39 10.13 -1.06 -11.02
N THR A 40 9.08 -0.34 -10.63
CA THR A 40 8.15 -0.79 -9.59
C THR A 40 7.44 -2.07 -10.01
N VAL A 41 6.90 -2.12 -11.23
CA VAL A 41 6.23 -3.30 -11.78
C VAL A 41 7.19 -4.50 -11.87
N LYS A 42 8.38 -4.27 -12.43
CA LYS A 42 9.41 -5.30 -12.56
C LYS A 42 9.83 -5.85 -11.20
N GLY A 43 10.03 -4.96 -10.22
CA GLY A 43 10.40 -5.35 -8.85
C GLY A 43 9.32 -6.13 -8.11
N MET A 44 8.05 -5.81 -8.35
CA MET A 44 6.93 -6.59 -7.80
C MET A 44 6.92 -8.01 -8.35
N GLN A 45 7.24 -8.19 -9.62
CA GLN A 45 7.27 -9.51 -10.27
C GLN A 45 8.52 -10.32 -9.92
N ASP A 46 9.67 -9.67 -9.93
CA ASP A 46 10.96 -10.30 -9.67
C ASP A 46 11.95 -9.27 -9.10
N TYR A 47 11.91 -9.11 -7.80
CA TYR A 47 12.79 -8.18 -7.08
C TYR A 47 14.28 -8.50 -7.32
N SER A 48 14.63 -9.78 -7.40
CA SER A 48 16.01 -10.22 -7.59
C SER A 48 16.60 -9.80 -8.94
N SER A 49 15.77 -9.51 -9.93
CA SER A 49 16.19 -9.07 -11.26
C SER A 49 16.63 -7.61 -11.30
N LEU A 50 16.30 -6.82 -10.29
CA LEU A 50 16.66 -5.40 -10.21
C LEU A 50 18.14 -5.24 -9.89
N ASP A 51 18.80 -4.28 -10.53
CA ASP A 51 20.14 -3.87 -10.11
C ASP A 51 20.09 -3.03 -8.83
N THR A 52 21.24 -2.63 -8.31
CA THR A 52 21.34 -1.90 -7.04
C THR A 52 20.57 -0.57 -7.06
N ALA A 53 20.69 0.19 -8.15
CA ALA A 53 19.99 1.48 -8.28
C ALA A 53 18.48 1.29 -8.40
N GLU A 54 18.05 0.32 -9.19
CA GLU A 54 16.64 -0.04 -9.35
C GLU A 54 16.03 -0.54 -8.03
N LYS A 55 16.76 -1.34 -7.27
CA LYS A 55 16.32 -1.79 -5.93
C LYS A 55 16.10 -0.60 -5.00
N ALA A 56 17.02 0.37 -5.00
CA ALA A 56 16.87 1.56 -4.18
C ALA A 56 15.60 2.34 -4.55
N GLN A 57 15.32 2.49 -5.83
CA GLN A 57 14.10 3.15 -6.32
C GLN A 57 12.85 2.38 -5.92
N PHE A 58 12.84 1.08 -6.11
CA PHE A 58 11.73 0.20 -5.70
C PHE A 58 11.45 0.32 -4.21
N ILE A 59 12.49 0.26 -3.39
CA ILE A 59 12.38 0.38 -1.93
C ILE A 59 11.77 1.74 -1.56
N ALA A 60 12.21 2.83 -2.19
CA ALA A 60 11.67 4.16 -1.93
C ALA A 60 10.15 4.22 -2.22
N VAL A 61 9.71 3.66 -3.34
CA VAL A 61 8.29 3.58 -3.71
C VAL A 61 7.50 2.79 -2.69
N PHE A 62 7.98 1.60 -2.31
CA PHE A 62 7.30 0.74 -1.34
C PHE A 62 7.32 1.30 0.08
N MET A 63 8.35 2.06 0.43
CA MET A 63 8.41 2.74 1.72
C MET A 63 7.27 3.75 1.86
N VAL A 64 7.05 4.58 0.84
CA VAL A 64 5.96 5.56 0.84
C VAL A 64 4.60 4.84 0.83
N PHE A 65 4.44 3.84 -0.02
CA PHE A 65 3.21 3.04 -0.06
C PHE A 65 2.90 2.43 1.32
N SER A 66 3.87 1.80 1.93
CA SER A 66 3.72 1.16 3.23
C SER A 66 3.40 2.16 4.35
N SER A 67 4.03 3.33 4.32
CA SER A 67 3.72 4.42 5.25
C SER A 67 2.28 4.89 5.09
N ASN A 68 1.79 4.99 3.86
CA ASN A 68 0.39 5.37 3.59
C ASN A 68 -0.58 4.31 4.10
N CYS A 69 -0.27 3.04 3.89
CA CYS A 69 -1.07 1.92 4.44
C CYS A 69 -1.09 1.96 5.96
N GLN A 70 0.07 2.20 6.58
CA GLN A 70 0.17 2.31 8.03
C GLN A 70 -0.70 3.45 8.57
N THR A 71 -0.66 4.61 7.92
CA THR A 71 -1.50 5.75 8.30
C THR A 71 -2.98 5.39 8.24
N ALA A 72 -3.41 4.76 7.15
CA ALA A 72 -4.80 4.31 6.99
C ALA A 72 -5.19 3.29 8.06
N PHE A 73 -4.32 2.33 8.35
CA PHE A 73 -4.54 1.31 9.38
C PHE A 73 -4.78 1.93 10.76
N TYR A 74 -3.90 2.84 11.20
CA TYR A 74 -4.04 3.45 12.52
C TYR A 74 -5.27 4.37 12.62
N LYS A 75 -5.61 5.09 11.55
CA LYS A 75 -6.84 5.88 11.51
C LYS A 75 -8.08 5.00 11.60
N TRP A 76 -8.10 3.88 10.88
CA TRP A 76 -9.19 2.91 10.98
C TRP A 76 -9.29 2.31 12.39
N ARG A 77 -8.18 1.87 12.95
CA ARG A 77 -8.13 1.30 14.29
C ARG A 77 -8.66 2.28 15.34
N ASP A 78 -8.36 3.57 15.17
CA ASP A 78 -8.79 4.63 16.08
C ASP A 78 -10.23 5.12 15.79
N GLY A 79 -10.92 4.47 14.87
CA GLY A 79 -12.32 4.80 14.54
C GLY A 79 -12.50 6.02 13.67
N LEU A 80 -11.43 6.52 13.03
CA LEU A 80 -11.46 7.74 12.21
C LEU A 80 -11.65 7.48 10.73
N LEU A 81 -11.58 6.24 10.30
CA LEU A 81 -11.73 5.85 8.91
C LEU A 81 -12.88 4.84 8.79
N ASP A 82 -13.76 5.07 7.83
CA ASP A 82 -14.92 4.23 7.54
C ASP A 82 -14.49 2.80 7.15
N GLU A 83 -15.30 1.81 7.56
CA GLU A 83 -15.03 0.39 7.28
C GLU A 83 -14.94 0.09 5.78
N GLU A 84 -15.78 0.71 4.99
CA GLU A 84 -15.80 0.51 3.54
C GLU A 84 -14.52 1.04 2.89
N LEU A 85 -14.07 2.23 3.30
CA LEU A 85 -12.83 2.81 2.82
C LEU A 85 -11.62 2.01 3.29
N TRP A 86 -11.64 1.55 4.54
CA TRP A 86 -10.59 0.67 5.05
C TRP A 86 -10.54 -0.64 4.26
N GLY A 87 -11.70 -1.21 3.91
CA GLY A 87 -11.77 -2.43 3.08
C GLY A 87 -11.00 -2.29 1.77
N GLY A 88 -11.11 -1.14 1.11
CA GLY A 88 -10.34 -0.82 -0.10
C GLY A 88 -8.83 -0.79 0.16
N TRP A 89 -8.41 -0.14 1.23
CA TRP A 89 -7.00 -0.08 1.63
C TRP A 89 -6.44 -1.46 2.00
N ARG A 90 -7.23 -2.27 2.69
CA ARG A 90 -6.86 -3.63 3.04
C ARG A 90 -6.64 -4.47 1.78
N ALA A 91 -7.55 -4.39 0.82
CA ALA A 91 -7.42 -5.10 -0.46
C ALA A 91 -6.18 -4.63 -1.23
N LEU A 92 -5.92 -3.32 -1.25
CA LEU A 92 -4.75 -2.74 -1.89
C LEU A 92 -3.45 -3.24 -1.23
N SER A 93 -3.41 -3.26 0.10
CA SER A 93 -2.28 -3.78 0.86
C SER A 93 -2.02 -5.25 0.53
N LEU A 94 -3.07 -6.05 0.46
CA LEU A 94 -2.97 -7.46 0.08
C LEU A 94 -2.37 -7.62 -1.32
N ASN A 95 -2.85 -6.84 -2.28
CA ASN A 95 -2.37 -6.91 -3.66
C ASN A 95 -0.87 -6.57 -3.77
N PHE A 96 -0.39 -5.60 -3.05
CA PHE A 96 0.99 -5.13 -3.16
C PHE A 96 1.97 -5.96 -2.31
N PHE A 97 1.63 -6.24 -1.06
CA PHE A 97 2.50 -7.01 -0.17
C PHE A 97 2.58 -8.50 -0.52
N SER A 98 1.60 -9.05 -1.20
CA SER A 98 1.62 -10.45 -1.62
C SER A 98 2.45 -10.71 -2.88
N THR A 99 2.90 -9.66 -3.57
CA THR A 99 3.83 -9.82 -4.70
C THR A 99 5.20 -10.26 -4.23
N ALA A 100 6.01 -10.83 -5.11
CA ALA A 100 7.38 -11.24 -4.77
C ALA A 100 8.20 -10.06 -4.21
N GLY A 101 8.12 -8.89 -4.85
CA GLY A 101 8.82 -7.69 -4.39
C GLY A 101 8.26 -7.13 -3.09
N GLY A 102 6.95 -7.17 -2.92
CA GLY A 102 6.29 -6.73 -1.68
C GLY A 102 6.72 -7.58 -0.49
N LYS A 103 6.79 -8.90 -0.66
CA LYS A 103 7.29 -9.82 0.37
C LYS A 103 8.75 -9.56 0.70
N ALA A 104 9.59 -9.37 -0.31
CA ALA A 104 11.00 -9.07 -0.12
C ALA A 104 11.19 -7.77 0.65
N PHE A 105 10.45 -6.72 0.27
CA PHE A 105 10.46 -5.44 0.98
C PHE A 105 10.06 -5.61 2.44
N TRP A 106 8.97 -6.32 2.69
CA TRP A 106 8.45 -6.49 4.05
C TRP A 106 9.41 -7.29 4.94
N GLU A 107 9.96 -8.39 4.43
CA GLU A 107 10.97 -9.17 5.16
C GLU A 107 12.16 -8.32 5.61
N GLU A 108 12.64 -7.47 4.72
CA GLU A 108 13.84 -6.66 5.01
C GLU A 108 13.56 -5.45 5.90
N ARG A 109 12.35 -4.87 5.82
CA ARG A 109 12.08 -3.54 6.39
C ARG A 109 10.87 -3.43 7.32
N SER A 110 10.22 -4.52 7.65
CA SER A 110 9.06 -4.50 8.56
C SER A 110 9.37 -3.86 9.91
N TYR A 111 10.61 -3.98 10.37
CA TYR A 111 11.04 -3.42 11.66
C TYR A 111 10.92 -1.89 11.73
N MET A 112 10.83 -1.22 10.58
CA MET A 112 10.70 0.24 10.51
C MET A 112 9.28 0.75 10.80
N PHE A 113 8.31 -0.14 10.87
CA PHE A 113 6.90 0.20 11.05
C PHE A 113 6.43 -0.08 12.47
N GLY A 114 5.30 0.52 12.84
CA GLY A 114 4.71 0.35 14.18
C GLY A 114 4.26 -1.09 14.41
N SER A 115 4.35 -1.54 15.67
CA SER A 115 4.04 -2.93 16.04
C SER A 115 2.62 -3.36 15.67
N GLY A 116 1.63 -2.48 15.86
CA GLY A 116 0.24 -2.77 15.48
C GLY A 116 0.08 -3.03 13.99
N PHE A 117 0.70 -2.19 13.17
CA PHE A 117 0.68 -2.36 11.72
C PHE A 117 1.45 -3.61 11.28
N ARG A 118 2.60 -3.88 11.90
CA ARG A 118 3.36 -5.13 11.63
C ARG A 118 2.53 -6.36 11.93
N ASP A 119 1.86 -6.40 13.08
CA ASP A 119 1.01 -7.52 13.47
C ASP A 119 -0.14 -7.72 12.47
N PHE A 120 -0.72 -6.63 11.99
CA PHE A 120 -1.74 -6.67 10.95
C PHE A 120 -1.21 -7.28 9.65
N VAL A 121 -0.08 -6.78 9.15
CA VAL A 121 0.50 -7.28 7.89
C VAL A 121 0.93 -8.74 8.03
N ASP A 122 1.64 -9.08 9.09
CA ASP A 122 2.11 -10.44 9.32
C ASP A 122 0.96 -11.42 9.56
N GLY A 123 -0.05 -11.01 10.33
CA GLY A 123 -1.14 -11.89 10.75
C GLY A 123 -2.28 -12.01 9.75
N GLU A 124 -2.59 -10.97 9.00
CA GLU A 124 -3.76 -10.94 8.10
C GLU A 124 -3.40 -10.84 6.62
N ILE A 125 -2.37 -10.07 6.28
CA ILE A 125 -2.00 -9.86 4.87
C ILE A 125 -1.12 -10.99 4.37
N MET A 126 -0.06 -11.33 5.08
CA MET A 126 0.90 -12.37 4.65
C MET A 126 0.35 -13.79 4.74
N THR A 127 -0.69 -14.00 5.54
CA THR A 127 -1.35 -15.31 5.71
C THR A 127 -2.62 -15.45 4.86
N ALA A 128 -3.09 -14.38 4.25
CA ALA A 128 -4.32 -14.40 3.45
C ALA A 128 -4.14 -15.24 2.19
N LYS A 129 -5.20 -15.95 1.80
CA LYS A 129 -5.25 -16.63 0.50
C LYS A 129 -5.33 -15.57 -0.60
N PRO A 130 -4.66 -15.78 -1.75
CA PRO A 130 -4.78 -14.88 -2.87
C PRO A 130 -6.26 -14.69 -3.27
N ASP A 131 -6.67 -13.44 -3.45
CA ASP A 131 -8.00 -13.14 -4.01
C ASP A 131 -7.96 -13.47 -5.51
N PRO A 132 -8.87 -14.34 -6.02
CA PRO A 132 -8.89 -14.66 -7.45
C PRO A 132 -9.08 -13.45 -8.36
N ARG A 133 -9.63 -12.35 -7.82
CA ARG A 133 -9.83 -11.10 -8.56
C ARG A 133 -8.58 -10.21 -8.60
N ALA A 134 -7.58 -10.51 -7.76
CA ALA A 134 -6.38 -9.70 -7.67
C ALA A 134 -5.59 -9.75 -8.97
N LYS A 135 -5.26 -8.58 -9.50
CA LYS A 135 -4.45 -8.42 -10.70
C LYS A 135 -3.25 -7.54 -10.35
N PRO A 136 -2.07 -8.13 -10.19
CA PRO A 136 -0.86 -7.32 -9.98
C PRO A 136 -0.64 -6.38 -11.16
N TRP A 137 -0.06 -5.22 -10.89
CA TRP A 137 0.31 -4.28 -11.93
C TRP A 137 1.24 -4.95 -12.95
N GLY A 138 0.98 -4.71 -14.24
CA GLY A 138 1.76 -5.26 -15.32
C GLY A 138 1.35 -6.66 -15.78
N ALA A 139 0.48 -7.36 -15.04
CA ALA A 139 0.03 -8.70 -15.41
C ALA A 139 -0.66 -8.72 -16.78
N TYR A 140 -1.40 -7.66 -17.09
CA TYR A 140 -2.10 -7.56 -18.38
C TYR A 140 -1.15 -7.45 -19.57
N SER A 141 -0.07 -6.68 -19.45
CA SER A 141 0.90 -6.53 -20.52
C SER A 141 1.65 -7.83 -20.81
N ILE A 142 1.95 -8.61 -19.77
CA ILE A 142 2.59 -9.92 -19.90
C ILE A 142 1.66 -10.90 -20.62
N GLU A 143 0.39 -10.94 -20.25
CA GLU A 143 -0.63 -11.79 -20.87
C GLU A 143 -0.86 -11.42 -22.34
N GLY A 144 -0.81 -10.13 -22.67
CA GLY A 144 -0.99 -9.63 -24.02
C GLY A 144 0.18 -9.92 -24.98
N GLU A 145 1.37 -10.12 -24.45
CA GLU A 145 2.58 -10.43 -25.21
C GLU A 145 2.80 -11.93 -25.43
N GLY A 146 2.11 -12.71 -24.65
CA GLY A 146 2.14 -14.17 -24.77
C GLY A 146 1.28 -14.65 -25.89
#